data_e450538e740f97b587ceddd93de516d8
#
_entry.id   e450538e740f97b587ceddd93de516d8
#
_cell.length_a   1.000
_cell.length_b   1.000
_cell.length_c   1.000
_cell.angle_alpha   90.00
_cell.angle_beta   90.00
_cell.angle_gamma   90.00
#
_symmetry.space_group_name_H-M   'P 1'
#
loop_
_entity.id
_entity.type
_entity.pdbx_description
1 polymer ?
#
loop_
_entity_poly.entity_id
_entity_poly.type
_entity_poly.pdbx_seq_one_letter_code
_entity_poly.pdbx_strand_id
1 'polypeptide(L)'
;MTQEQTKNKRHRSRRCRSASKTRELPDIFFCGDPHGGFDQINEAARLYHPDAMVILGDLQPPAPLEQVLEEALCYTDIWWIPGNHDTDTDAIYNNLWRSGLRDHNLHGRSVMIHGVRIAGLGGVFRGQVWMPDDPPNYYSPSALMRRIGSMNIWRGGVPRRHRSTIFPSVYNNMLQHLKADVLVTHEAPGCHRKGFCALDKLARSMGVKWMFHGHQHEDRCYHPINGVQTRAVGYRGVVNLKGEVVISAQLDPREAAALEDAFDWEERELREKDKIIVRDEDGAIHIVPKTDGVVPAILPKCCTLVPVSQEAGESKKVAQETAKKSPNGQYRPAKTETKAVHATSAEKPTQNGNNQGERPHAPPPPKKKKPRSR
;
A
#
# COMPACT_ATOMS: atom_id res chain seq x y z
N MET A 1 -8.39 80.52 -45.80
CA MET A 1 -9.14 79.70 -44.87
C MET A 1 -9.09 78.26 -45.39
N THR A 2 -8.14 77.48 -45.00
CA THR A 2 -7.90 76.08 -45.43
C THR A 2 -7.69 75.23 -44.19
N GLN A 3 -8.63 74.27 -43.98
CA GLN A 3 -8.61 73.34 -42.90
C GLN A 3 -7.69 72.15 -43.26
N GLU A 4 -6.67 71.95 -42.47
CA GLU A 4 -5.81 70.78 -42.52
C GLU A 4 -6.45 69.59 -41.80
N GLN A 5 -6.63 68.52 -42.54
CA GLN A 5 -7.12 67.24 -42.02
C GLN A 5 -5.93 66.40 -41.51
N THR A 6 -5.78 66.27 -40.21
CA THR A 6 -4.80 65.36 -39.58
C THR A 6 -5.29 63.94 -39.63
N LYS A 7 -4.59 63.09 -40.41
CA LYS A 7 -4.79 61.63 -40.49
C LYS A 7 -4.21 60.94 -39.28
N ASN A 8 -5.08 60.41 -38.42
CA ASN A 8 -4.72 59.62 -37.24
C ASN A 8 -4.36 58.17 -37.68
N LYS A 9 -3.03 57.85 -37.72
CA LYS A 9 -2.53 56.50 -37.94
C LYS A 9 -2.69 55.69 -36.66
N ARG A 10 -3.70 54.78 -36.61
CA ARG A 10 -3.81 53.79 -35.57
C ARG A 10 -2.67 52.75 -35.69
N HIS A 11 -1.71 52.78 -34.81
CA HIS A 11 -0.73 51.70 -34.59
C HIS A 11 -1.46 50.50 -34.06
N ARG A 12 -1.65 49.45 -34.90
CA ARG A 12 -2.02 48.11 -34.47
C ARG A 12 -0.78 47.50 -33.79
N SER A 13 -0.78 47.45 -32.46
CA SER A 13 0.20 46.68 -31.72
C SER A 13 0.01 45.19 -32.03
N ARG A 14 1.01 44.60 -32.70
CA ARG A 14 1.13 43.14 -32.85
C ARG A 14 1.28 42.57 -31.45
N ARG A 15 0.18 41.97 -30.90
CA ARG A 15 0.26 41.07 -29.77
C ARG A 15 1.20 39.92 -30.19
N CYS A 16 2.41 39.87 -29.65
CA CYS A 16 3.23 38.69 -29.62
C CYS A 16 2.41 37.56 -28.98
N ARG A 17 2.01 36.59 -29.80
CA ARG A 17 1.55 35.30 -29.27
C ARG A 17 2.73 34.73 -28.52
N SER A 18 2.71 34.75 -27.18
CA SER A 18 3.59 33.97 -26.36
C SER A 18 3.42 32.52 -26.80
N ALA A 19 4.48 31.91 -27.30
CA ALA A 19 4.54 30.47 -27.52
C ALA A 19 4.11 29.83 -26.19
N SER A 20 3.11 28.96 -26.22
CA SER A 20 2.73 28.16 -25.09
C SER A 20 3.98 27.31 -24.75
N LYS A 21 4.69 27.65 -23.67
CA LYS A 21 5.62 26.73 -23.04
C LYS A 21 4.81 25.46 -22.81
N THR A 22 5.18 24.36 -23.43
CA THR A 22 4.70 23.02 -23.06
C THR A 22 4.98 22.91 -21.58
N ARG A 23 3.93 22.94 -20.78
CA ARG A 23 4.01 22.86 -19.32
C ARG A 23 4.53 21.44 -19.05
N GLU A 24 5.75 21.31 -18.58
CA GLU A 24 6.28 20.03 -18.10
C GLU A 24 5.32 19.50 -17.06
N LEU A 25 5.09 18.19 -17.07
CA LEU A 25 4.27 17.55 -16.04
C LEU A 25 4.98 17.73 -14.69
N PRO A 26 4.23 17.95 -13.61
CA PRO A 26 4.82 18.05 -12.28
C PRO A 26 5.49 16.73 -11.92
N ASP A 27 6.54 16.81 -11.13
CA ASP A 27 7.25 15.63 -10.63
C ASP A 27 6.57 15.14 -9.36
N ILE A 28 5.73 14.12 -9.51
CA ILE A 28 4.95 13.52 -8.41
C ILE A 28 5.41 12.08 -8.23
N PHE A 29 5.80 11.74 -6.99
CA PHE A 29 6.25 10.40 -6.64
C PHE A 29 5.18 9.63 -5.86
N PHE A 30 5.15 8.30 -6.05
CA PHE A 30 4.27 7.37 -5.37
C PHE A 30 5.10 6.38 -4.57
N CYS A 31 4.81 6.25 -3.27
CA CYS A 31 5.61 5.46 -2.33
C CYS A 31 4.80 4.26 -1.84
N GLY A 32 5.33 3.05 -2.02
CA GLY A 32 4.71 1.80 -1.56
C GLY A 32 5.01 1.52 -0.09
N ASP A 33 4.05 1.04 0.61
CA ASP A 33 4.01 0.32 1.88
C ASP A 33 5.24 0.51 2.80
N PRO A 34 5.39 1.65 3.51
CA PRO A 34 6.56 1.95 4.34
C PRO A 34 6.73 1.03 5.55
N HIS A 35 5.65 0.53 6.14
CA HIS A 35 5.62 -0.31 7.34
C HIS A 35 6.60 0.19 8.43
N GLY A 36 6.47 1.47 8.76
CA GLY A 36 7.27 2.12 9.81
C GLY A 36 8.68 2.56 9.40
N GLY A 37 9.15 2.23 8.18
CA GLY A 37 10.40 2.72 7.61
C GLY A 37 10.15 3.85 6.63
N PHE A 38 10.72 5.03 6.87
CA PHE A 38 10.50 6.23 6.06
C PHE A 38 11.77 6.77 5.40
N ASP A 39 12.90 6.09 5.59
CA ASP A 39 14.20 6.53 5.11
C ASP A 39 14.23 6.76 3.60
N GLN A 40 13.65 5.82 2.83
CA GLN A 40 13.56 5.92 1.37
C GLN A 40 12.70 7.08 0.89
N ILE A 41 11.67 7.47 1.66
CA ILE A 41 10.82 8.63 1.33
C ILE A 41 11.58 9.91 1.60
N ASN A 42 12.24 10.02 2.75
CA ASN A 42 13.08 11.15 3.11
C ASN A 42 14.25 11.28 2.13
N GLU A 43 14.91 10.19 1.76
CA GLU A 43 15.99 10.16 0.78
C GLU A 43 15.52 10.62 -0.60
N ALA A 44 14.41 10.08 -1.11
CA ALA A 44 13.85 10.47 -2.40
C ALA A 44 13.51 11.98 -2.43
N ALA A 45 12.88 12.49 -1.36
CA ALA A 45 12.56 13.91 -1.26
C ALA A 45 13.81 14.78 -1.28
N ARG A 46 14.85 14.40 -0.53
CA ARG A 46 16.11 15.13 -0.43
C ARG A 46 16.93 15.10 -1.72
N LEU A 47 16.91 13.98 -2.45
CA LEU A 47 17.72 13.82 -3.68
C LEU A 47 17.06 14.44 -4.90
N TYR A 48 15.74 14.34 -5.01
CA TYR A 48 15.03 14.66 -6.25
C TYR A 48 14.13 15.88 -6.14
N HIS A 49 13.80 16.35 -4.93
CA HIS A 49 12.91 17.50 -4.67
C HIS A 49 11.62 17.46 -5.50
N PRO A 50 10.83 16.37 -5.47
CA PRO A 50 9.61 16.30 -6.25
C PRO A 50 8.59 17.36 -5.78
N ASP A 51 7.69 17.77 -6.66
CA ASP A 51 6.60 18.70 -6.32
C ASP A 51 5.68 18.12 -5.25
N ALA A 52 5.42 16.79 -5.29
CA ALA A 52 4.65 16.10 -4.27
C ALA A 52 5.01 14.61 -4.19
N MET A 53 4.74 14.00 -3.03
CA MET A 53 4.82 12.55 -2.83
C MET A 53 3.51 12.02 -2.27
N VAL A 54 3.06 10.83 -2.73
CA VAL A 54 1.82 10.17 -2.30
C VAL A 54 2.13 8.80 -1.77
N ILE A 55 1.85 8.56 -0.48
CA ILE A 55 2.08 7.27 0.20
C ILE A 55 0.83 6.38 0.06
N LEU A 56 1.02 5.15 -0.41
CA LEU A 56 -0.04 4.25 -0.88
C LEU A 56 -0.64 3.34 0.21
N GLY A 57 -0.45 3.67 1.47
CA GLY A 57 -1.01 2.93 2.62
C GLY A 57 0.05 2.15 3.39
N ASP A 58 -0.40 1.48 4.44
CA ASP A 58 0.41 0.70 5.38
C ASP A 58 1.63 1.47 5.90
N LEU A 59 1.37 2.72 6.29
CA LEU A 59 2.39 3.64 6.80
C LEU A 59 2.97 3.17 8.14
N GLN A 60 2.09 2.79 9.09
CA GLN A 60 2.44 2.32 10.45
C GLN A 60 3.48 3.21 11.17
N PRO A 61 3.35 4.54 11.17
CA PRO A 61 4.40 5.42 11.67
C PRO A 61 4.62 5.22 13.17
N PRO A 62 5.88 5.11 13.64
CA PRO A 62 6.23 4.95 15.06
C PRO A 62 6.01 6.23 15.88
N ALA A 63 5.98 7.40 15.22
CA ALA A 63 5.73 8.73 15.79
C ALA A 63 4.73 9.47 14.88
N PRO A 64 4.21 10.68 15.27
CA PRO A 64 3.39 11.49 14.39
C PRO A 64 3.98 11.64 12.99
N LEU A 65 3.12 11.53 11.95
CA LEU A 65 3.59 11.42 10.56
C LEU A 65 4.49 12.57 10.12
N GLU A 66 4.20 13.79 10.59
CA GLU A 66 5.03 14.96 10.33
C GLU A 66 6.43 14.87 10.95
N GLN A 67 6.61 14.09 12.00
CA GLN A 67 7.92 13.92 12.65
C GLN A 67 8.77 12.89 11.90
N VAL A 68 8.19 11.79 11.47
CA VAL A 68 8.92 10.74 10.71
C VAL A 68 9.24 11.19 9.28
N LEU A 69 8.56 12.24 8.79
CA LEU A 69 8.75 12.84 7.46
C LEU A 69 9.30 14.27 7.53
N GLU A 70 9.89 14.67 8.68
CA GLU A 70 10.39 16.03 8.89
C GLU A 70 11.39 16.46 7.79
N GLU A 71 12.29 15.57 7.38
CA GLU A 71 13.25 15.85 6.31
C GLU A 71 12.53 16.02 4.96
N ALA A 72 11.63 15.08 4.59
CA ALA A 72 10.92 15.15 3.32
C ALA A 72 10.06 16.42 3.21
N LEU A 73 9.42 16.84 4.30
CA LEU A 73 8.59 18.05 4.35
C LEU A 73 9.36 19.35 4.10
N CYS A 74 10.70 19.34 4.20
CA CYS A 74 11.53 20.48 3.81
C CYS A 74 11.58 20.68 2.28
N TYR A 75 11.26 19.65 1.50
CA TYR A 75 11.49 19.62 0.05
C TYR A 75 10.24 19.44 -0.78
N THR A 76 9.15 18.84 -0.21
CA THR A 76 8.02 18.36 -1.00
C THR A 76 6.70 18.37 -0.22
N ASP A 77 5.58 18.41 -0.93
CA ASP A 77 4.24 18.21 -0.35
C ASP A 77 3.97 16.71 -0.16
N ILE A 78 3.57 16.29 1.05
CA ILE A 78 3.26 14.89 1.35
C ILE A 78 1.75 14.67 1.42
N TRP A 79 1.28 13.66 0.68
CA TRP A 79 -0.09 13.15 0.68
C TRP A 79 -0.10 11.67 0.99
N TRP A 80 -1.24 11.14 1.45
CA TRP A 80 -1.31 9.74 1.81
C TRP A 80 -2.74 9.16 1.72
N ILE A 81 -2.82 7.84 1.64
CA ILE A 81 -4.03 7.06 1.86
C ILE A 81 -3.76 6.02 2.94
N PRO A 82 -4.76 5.60 3.76
CA PRO A 82 -4.56 4.52 4.70
C PRO A 82 -4.48 3.16 4.01
N GLY A 83 -3.68 2.26 4.58
CA GLY A 83 -3.70 0.82 4.33
C GLY A 83 -4.44 0.04 5.42
N ASN A 84 -4.36 -1.29 5.39
CA ASN A 84 -5.05 -2.13 6.38
C ASN A 84 -4.36 -2.15 7.74
N HIS A 85 -3.04 -1.98 7.79
CA HIS A 85 -2.24 -1.97 9.01
C HIS A 85 -2.24 -0.63 9.75
N ASP A 86 -2.70 0.44 9.12
CA ASP A 86 -2.76 1.78 9.72
C ASP A 86 -3.79 1.92 10.86
N THR A 87 -4.57 0.87 11.08
CA THR A 87 -5.53 0.78 12.17
C THR A 87 -5.27 -0.36 13.15
N ASP A 88 -4.05 -0.94 13.17
CA ASP A 88 -3.73 -2.08 14.03
C ASP A 88 -3.62 -1.72 15.50
N THR A 89 -3.13 -0.52 15.82
CA THR A 89 -3.04 -0.01 17.18
C THR A 89 -3.61 1.39 17.32
N ASP A 90 -3.91 1.81 18.56
CA ASP A 90 -4.34 3.18 18.84
C ASP A 90 -3.21 4.19 18.60
N ALA A 91 -1.95 3.78 18.81
CA ALA A 91 -0.78 4.61 18.57
C ALA A 91 -0.63 4.92 17.09
N ILE A 92 -0.60 3.90 16.22
CA ILE A 92 -0.53 4.06 14.77
C ILE A 92 -1.66 4.95 14.26
N TYR A 93 -2.91 4.66 14.69
CA TYR A 93 -4.05 5.50 14.32
C TYR A 93 -3.85 6.96 14.72
N ASN A 94 -3.39 7.23 15.95
CA ASN A 94 -3.15 8.61 16.41
C ASN A 94 -2.06 9.30 15.59
N ASN A 95 -0.97 8.58 15.30
CA ASN A 95 0.17 9.10 14.55
C ASN A 95 -0.20 9.51 13.12
N LEU A 96 -1.30 9.02 12.59
CA LEU A 96 -1.86 9.39 11.27
C LEU A 96 -3.01 10.41 11.39
N TRP A 97 -4.11 10.04 12.06
CA TRP A 97 -5.34 10.85 12.04
C TRP A 97 -5.34 12.02 13.03
N ARG A 98 -4.31 12.14 13.90
CA ARG A 98 -4.08 13.29 14.77
C ARG A 98 -2.79 14.04 14.43
N SER A 99 -2.10 13.64 13.37
CA SER A 99 -0.89 14.30 12.86
C SER A 99 -1.19 15.66 12.25
N GLY A 100 -0.14 16.45 12.04
CA GLY A 100 -0.21 17.67 11.23
C GLY A 100 -0.61 17.41 9.78
N LEU A 101 -0.38 16.19 9.27
CA LEU A 101 -0.71 15.76 7.90
C LEU A 101 -2.08 15.07 7.77
N ARG A 102 -2.94 15.09 8.80
CA ARG A 102 -4.27 14.43 8.77
C ARG A 102 -5.16 14.91 7.61
N ASP A 103 -5.05 16.19 7.24
CA ASP A 103 -5.85 16.80 6.18
C ASP A 103 -5.30 16.49 4.78
N HIS A 104 -4.12 15.90 4.70
CA HIS A 104 -3.51 15.38 3.47
C HIS A 104 -3.91 13.92 3.15
N ASN A 105 -4.84 13.35 3.92
CA ASN A 105 -5.43 12.05 3.62
C ASN A 105 -6.35 12.14 2.40
N LEU A 106 -6.06 11.39 1.35
CA LEU A 106 -6.83 11.39 0.09
C LEU A 106 -8.02 10.42 0.09
N HIS A 107 -8.20 9.58 1.12
CA HIS A 107 -9.26 8.58 1.13
C HIS A 107 -10.66 9.17 0.88
N GLY A 108 -11.32 8.71 -0.18
CA GLY A 108 -12.66 9.15 -0.58
C GLY A 108 -12.71 10.56 -1.21
N ARG A 109 -11.57 11.14 -1.58
CA ARG A 109 -11.46 12.50 -2.12
C ARG A 109 -10.72 12.54 -3.45
N SER A 110 -10.91 13.65 -4.18
CA SER A 110 -10.11 14.05 -5.33
C SER A 110 -9.57 15.46 -5.07
N VAL A 111 -8.26 15.64 -5.18
CA VAL A 111 -7.56 16.89 -4.87
C VAL A 111 -6.67 17.29 -6.04
N MET A 112 -6.55 18.59 -6.31
CA MET A 112 -5.62 19.13 -7.30
C MET A 112 -4.25 19.29 -6.63
N ILE A 113 -3.26 18.53 -7.08
CA ILE A 113 -1.89 18.53 -6.56
C ILE A 113 -0.98 18.97 -7.72
N HIS A 114 -0.35 20.12 -7.60
CA HIS A 114 0.54 20.72 -8.61
C HIS A 114 0.03 20.63 -10.06
N GLY A 115 -1.31 20.75 -10.25
CA GLY A 115 -1.95 20.75 -11.57
C GLY A 115 -2.37 19.37 -12.08
N VAL A 116 -2.14 18.29 -11.30
CA VAL A 116 -2.67 16.94 -11.54
C VAL A 116 -3.78 16.65 -10.52
N ARG A 117 -4.92 16.18 -11.00
CA ARG A 117 -6.01 15.78 -10.13
C ARG A 117 -5.84 14.34 -9.69
N ILE A 118 -5.55 14.14 -8.40
CA ILE A 118 -5.33 12.82 -7.80
C ILE A 118 -6.51 12.47 -6.90
N ALA A 119 -7.09 11.29 -7.11
CA ALA A 119 -8.11 10.72 -6.23
C ALA A 119 -7.54 9.55 -5.45
N GLY A 120 -7.98 9.38 -4.19
CA GLY A 120 -7.50 8.29 -3.34
C GLY A 120 -8.63 7.42 -2.78
N LEU A 121 -8.45 6.10 -2.85
CA LEU A 121 -9.28 5.12 -2.17
C LEU A 121 -8.38 4.20 -1.33
N GLY A 122 -8.09 4.64 -0.11
CA GLY A 122 -7.31 3.86 0.84
C GLY A 122 -8.12 2.82 1.60
N GLY A 123 -7.43 1.97 2.35
CA GLY A 123 -8.01 0.86 3.08
C GLY A 123 -8.23 -0.37 2.20
N VAL A 124 -8.92 -1.36 2.76
CA VAL A 124 -9.16 -2.65 2.11
C VAL A 124 -10.63 -3.03 2.14
N PHE A 125 -11.03 -3.88 1.20
CA PHE A 125 -12.32 -4.56 1.25
C PHE A 125 -12.31 -5.61 2.37
N ARG A 126 -13.41 -5.69 3.12
CA ARG A 126 -13.57 -6.69 4.19
C ARG A 126 -14.96 -7.32 4.09
N GLY A 127 -15.03 -8.63 3.96
CA GLY A 127 -16.28 -9.39 3.81
C GLY A 127 -17.29 -9.15 4.93
N GLN A 128 -16.85 -8.74 6.12
CA GLN A 128 -17.77 -8.32 7.20
C GLN A 128 -18.61 -7.09 6.83
N VAL A 129 -18.09 -6.21 5.97
CA VAL A 129 -18.77 -4.98 5.53
C VAL A 129 -19.22 -5.13 4.09
N TRP A 130 -18.30 -5.37 3.21
CA TRP A 130 -18.54 -5.52 1.79
C TRP A 130 -17.34 -6.16 1.10
N MET A 131 -17.61 -7.14 0.25
CA MET A 131 -16.69 -7.64 -0.76
C MET A 131 -17.29 -7.28 -2.12
N PRO A 132 -16.55 -6.63 -3.03
CA PRO A 132 -17.04 -6.36 -4.40
C PRO A 132 -17.55 -7.65 -5.04
N ASP A 133 -18.56 -7.54 -5.90
CA ASP A 133 -19.31 -8.61 -6.55
C ASP A 133 -20.38 -9.26 -5.66
N ASP A 134 -20.33 -9.12 -4.33
CA ASP A 134 -21.37 -9.54 -3.40
C ASP A 134 -22.22 -8.35 -2.92
N PRO A 135 -23.48 -8.57 -2.52
CA PRO A 135 -24.28 -7.56 -1.84
C PRO A 135 -23.62 -7.13 -0.53
N PRO A 136 -23.56 -5.81 -0.22
CA PRO A 136 -22.92 -5.34 0.99
C PRO A 136 -23.73 -5.70 2.25
N ASN A 137 -23.05 -6.19 3.30
CA ASN A 137 -23.66 -6.35 4.62
C ASN A 137 -23.97 -5.00 5.28
N TYR A 138 -23.10 -4.01 5.05
CA TYR A 138 -23.28 -2.64 5.58
C TYR A 138 -22.88 -1.61 4.54
N TYR A 139 -23.83 -0.79 4.12
CA TYR A 139 -23.60 0.22 3.09
C TYR A 139 -22.70 1.37 3.55
N SER A 140 -22.76 1.73 4.82
CA SER A 140 -22.03 2.89 5.38
C SER A 140 -21.55 2.64 6.81
N PRO A 141 -20.57 3.43 7.30
CA PRO A 141 -20.17 3.39 8.72
C PRO A 141 -21.36 3.52 9.66
N SER A 142 -22.31 4.41 9.37
CA SER A 142 -23.52 4.60 10.19
C SER A 142 -24.42 3.35 10.19
N ALA A 143 -24.52 2.62 9.06
CA ALA A 143 -25.27 1.38 8.98
C ALA A 143 -24.65 0.29 9.86
N LEU A 144 -23.32 0.17 9.83
CA LEU A 144 -22.59 -0.75 10.71
C LEU A 144 -22.78 -0.38 12.18
N MET A 145 -22.63 0.90 12.54
CA MET A 145 -22.77 1.37 13.94
C MET A 145 -24.15 1.08 14.53
N ARG A 146 -25.22 1.10 13.73
CA ARG A 146 -26.58 0.76 14.21
C ARG A 146 -26.77 -0.73 14.55
N ARG A 147 -25.87 -1.61 14.10
CA ARG A 147 -25.97 -3.07 14.27
C ARG A 147 -24.97 -3.63 15.28
N ILE A 148 -23.84 -2.95 15.48
CA ILE A 148 -22.86 -3.38 16.47
C ILE A 148 -23.30 -2.93 17.87
N GLY A 149 -22.99 -3.73 18.89
CA GLY A 149 -23.23 -3.37 20.29
C GLY A 149 -22.35 -2.19 20.73
N SER A 150 -22.81 -1.46 21.74
CA SER A 150 -22.11 -0.28 22.29
C SER A 150 -20.66 -0.56 22.70
N MET A 151 -20.36 -1.79 23.14
CA MET A 151 -19.00 -2.23 23.50
C MET A 151 -18.04 -2.28 22.32
N ASN A 152 -18.56 -2.33 21.09
CA ASN A 152 -17.75 -2.34 19.86
C ASN A 152 -17.60 -0.95 19.24
N ILE A 153 -18.21 0.06 19.81
CA ILE A 153 -18.04 1.45 19.37
C ILE A 153 -16.67 1.94 19.86
N TRP A 154 -15.82 2.38 18.93
CA TRP A 154 -14.50 2.91 19.23
C TRP A 154 -14.46 4.41 18.94
N ARG A 155 -14.18 5.22 19.97
CA ARG A 155 -14.10 6.70 19.87
C ARG A 155 -15.31 7.32 19.15
N GLY A 156 -16.52 6.88 19.51
CA GLY A 156 -17.76 7.38 18.93
C GLY A 156 -18.03 6.98 17.48
N GLY A 157 -17.31 6.01 16.93
CA GLY A 157 -17.48 5.54 15.57
C GLY A 157 -17.36 4.03 15.43
N VAL A 158 -17.16 3.55 14.20
CA VAL A 158 -16.94 2.12 13.90
C VAL A 158 -15.73 1.57 14.66
N PRO A 159 -15.66 0.25 14.89
CA PRO A 159 -14.48 -0.40 15.47
C PRO A 159 -13.21 0.03 14.73
N ARG A 160 -12.09 0.16 15.46
CA ARG A 160 -10.82 0.70 14.92
C ARG A 160 -10.43 0.07 13.58
N ARG A 161 -10.46 -1.27 13.47
CA ARG A 161 -10.15 -1.97 12.22
C ARG A 161 -11.01 -1.54 11.02
N HIS A 162 -12.24 -1.07 11.26
CA HIS A 162 -13.14 -0.61 10.21
C HIS A 162 -12.93 0.86 9.81
N ARG A 163 -11.96 1.55 10.43
CA ARG A 163 -11.52 2.89 10.01
C ARG A 163 -10.69 2.84 8.72
N SER A 164 -10.11 1.65 8.39
CA SER A 164 -9.45 1.37 7.12
C SER A 164 -10.23 0.36 6.27
N THR A 165 -11.56 0.32 6.39
CA THR A 165 -12.43 -0.51 5.53
C THR A 165 -13.08 0.35 4.46
N ILE A 166 -13.04 -0.11 3.22
CA ILE A 166 -13.75 0.50 2.11
C ILE A 166 -15.24 0.21 2.26
N PHE A 167 -16.03 1.26 2.51
CA PHE A 167 -17.49 1.17 2.56
C PHE A 167 -18.11 1.46 1.19
N PRO A 168 -19.21 0.77 0.81
CA PRO A 168 -19.92 1.06 -0.44
C PRO A 168 -20.32 2.52 -0.61
N SER A 169 -20.66 3.21 0.48
CA SER A 169 -21.03 4.63 0.45
C SER A 169 -19.88 5.53 -0.04
N VAL A 170 -18.63 5.25 0.37
CA VAL A 170 -17.45 5.99 -0.07
C VAL A 170 -17.16 5.67 -1.55
N TYR A 171 -17.10 4.38 -1.88
CA TYR A 171 -16.85 3.91 -3.23
C TYR A 171 -17.88 4.46 -4.23
N ASN A 172 -19.18 4.36 -3.92
CA ASN A 172 -20.24 4.85 -4.81
C ASN A 172 -20.25 6.38 -4.94
N ASN A 173 -19.92 7.11 -3.86
CA ASN A 173 -19.75 8.55 -3.94
C ASN A 173 -18.62 8.93 -4.92
N MET A 174 -17.48 8.25 -4.84
CA MET A 174 -16.38 8.47 -5.77
C MET A 174 -16.77 8.10 -7.20
N LEU A 175 -17.41 6.96 -7.39
CA LEU A 175 -17.86 6.46 -8.69
C LEU A 175 -18.79 7.43 -9.42
N GLN A 176 -19.70 8.08 -8.66
CA GLN A 176 -20.75 8.94 -9.21
C GLN A 176 -20.31 10.40 -9.36
N HIS A 177 -19.46 10.90 -8.49
CA HIS A 177 -19.25 12.35 -8.34
C HIS A 177 -17.81 12.81 -8.56
N LEU A 178 -16.82 11.91 -8.56
CA LEU A 178 -15.43 12.34 -8.67
C LEU A 178 -14.85 12.09 -10.07
N LYS A 179 -13.93 12.96 -10.46
CA LYS A 179 -13.07 12.83 -11.65
C LYS A 179 -11.63 13.00 -11.21
N ALA A 180 -10.70 12.34 -11.91
CA ALA A 180 -9.28 12.43 -11.64
C ALA A 180 -8.45 12.11 -12.87
N ASP A 181 -7.18 12.56 -12.87
CA ASP A 181 -6.16 12.15 -13.84
C ASP A 181 -5.44 10.89 -13.36
N VAL A 182 -5.29 10.76 -12.03
CA VAL A 182 -4.63 9.64 -11.34
C VAL A 182 -5.54 9.12 -10.23
N LEU A 183 -5.63 7.79 -10.10
CA LEU A 183 -6.25 7.11 -8.97
C LEU A 183 -5.17 6.39 -8.17
N VAL A 184 -5.10 6.66 -6.87
CA VAL A 184 -4.27 5.90 -5.93
C VAL A 184 -5.15 5.03 -5.04
N THR A 185 -4.78 3.76 -4.89
CA THR A 185 -5.50 2.80 -4.06
C THR A 185 -4.52 2.02 -3.20
N HIS A 186 -4.97 1.50 -2.08
CA HIS A 186 -4.16 0.51 -1.36
C HIS A 186 -4.36 -0.88 -1.95
N GLU A 187 -5.61 -1.29 -2.18
CA GLU A 187 -5.94 -2.55 -2.86
C GLU A 187 -5.58 -2.54 -4.35
N ALA A 188 -5.23 -3.71 -4.88
CA ALA A 188 -4.91 -3.91 -6.28
C ALA A 188 -6.17 -3.99 -7.16
N PRO A 189 -6.16 -3.45 -8.41
CA PRO A 189 -7.24 -3.65 -9.39
C PRO A 189 -7.20 -5.04 -10.02
N GLY A 190 -8.20 -5.34 -10.86
CA GLY A 190 -8.43 -6.67 -11.45
C GLY A 190 -7.31 -7.20 -12.34
N CYS A 191 -6.31 -6.39 -12.70
CA CYS A 191 -5.10 -6.89 -13.39
C CYS A 191 -4.19 -7.72 -12.47
N HIS A 192 -4.34 -7.62 -11.17
CA HIS A 192 -3.63 -8.44 -10.20
C HIS A 192 -4.48 -9.67 -9.81
N ARG A 193 -3.85 -10.84 -9.60
CA ARG A 193 -4.55 -12.10 -9.26
C ARG A 193 -5.41 -12.04 -8.00
N LYS A 194 -5.06 -11.17 -7.05
CA LYS A 194 -5.82 -10.90 -5.82
C LYS A 194 -6.55 -9.56 -5.88
N GLY A 195 -6.65 -8.96 -7.07
CA GLY A 195 -7.22 -7.61 -7.25
C GLY A 195 -8.72 -7.63 -7.47
N PHE A 196 -9.30 -6.43 -7.52
CA PHE A 196 -10.74 -6.21 -7.57
C PHE A 196 -11.16 -5.44 -8.82
N CYS A 197 -11.99 -6.06 -9.69
CA CYS A 197 -12.55 -5.42 -10.87
C CYS A 197 -13.38 -4.15 -10.54
N ALA A 198 -13.84 -4.02 -9.31
CA ALA A 198 -14.48 -2.80 -8.83
C ALA A 198 -13.57 -1.57 -8.95
N LEU A 199 -12.26 -1.73 -8.75
CA LEU A 199 -11.29 -0.65 -8.88
C LEU A 199 -11.06 -0.24 -10.34
N ASP A 200 -11.09 -1.19 -11.28
CA ASP A 200 -11.07 -0.89 -12.71
C ASP A 200 -12.32 -0.12 -13.15
N LYS A 201 -13.49 -0.49 -12.60
CA LYS A 201 -14.75 0.24 -12.83
C LYS A 201 -14.65 1.66 -12.27
N LEU A 202 -14.09 1.84 -11.09
CA LEU A 202 -13.87 3.15 -10.47
C LEU A 202 -12.94 4.00 -11.32
N ALA A 203 -11.78 3.47 -11.71
CA ALA A 203 -10.79 4.15 -12.55
C ALA A 203 -11.42 4.65 -13.86
N ARG A 204 -12.18 3.79 -14.55
CA ARG A 204 -12.88 4.15 -15.79
C ARG A 204 -13.91 5.24 -15.57
N SER A 205 -14.74 5.13 -14.53
CA SER A 205 -15.80 6.14 -14.28
C SER A 205 -15.23 7.52 -13.99
N MET A 206 -14.06 7.57 -13.34
CA MET A 206 -13.36 8.82 -13.03
C MET A 206 -12.58 9.38 -14.21
N GLY A 207 -12.33 8.59 -15.26
CA GLY A 207 -11.58 8.97 -16.45
C GLY A 207 -10.07 9.06 -16.23
N VAL A 208 -9.53 8.30 -15.26
CA VAL A 208 -8.11 8.31 -14.95
C VAL A 208 -7.28 7.69 -16.06
N LYS A 209 -6.05 8.15 -16.20
CA LYS A 209 -5.04 7.61 -17.13
C LYS A 209 -4.04 6.70 -16.42
N TRP A 210 -3.75 7.00 -15.17
CA TRP A 210 -2.81 6.26 -14.34
C TRP A 210 -3.45 5.80 -13.03
N MET A 211 -3.12 4.59 -12.63
CA MET A 211 -3.50 4.03 -11.34
C MET A 211 -2.26 3.46 -10.64
N PHE A 212 -2.04 3.86 -9.38
CA PHE A 212 -0.97 3.35 -8.53
C PHE A 212 -1.56 2.64 -7.32
N HIS A 213 -1.00 1.49 -6.92
CA HIS A 213 -1.46 0.76 -5.75
C HIS A 213 -0.30 0.14 -4.96
N GLY A 214 -0.53 -0.11 -3.66
CA GLY A 214 0.35 -0.84 -2.74
C GLY A 214 -0.17 -2.24 -2.40
N HIS A 215 -0.09 -2.59 -1.11
CA HIS A 215 -0.67 -3.76 -0.44
C HIS A 215 -0.06 -5.12 -0.81
N GLN A 216 0.27 -5.35 -2.05
CA GLN A 216 0.77 -6.66 -2.49
C GLN A 216 2.29 -6.79 -2.40
N HIS A 217 2.98 -5.70 -2.05
CA HIS A 217 4.44 -5.57 -1.95
C HIS A 217 5.19 -5.90 -3.24
N GLU A 218 4.47 -6.18 -4.33
CA GLU A 218 5.04 -6.47 -5.65
C GLU A 218 5.37 -5.15 -6.36
N ASP A 219 6.57 -5.04 -6.94
CA ASP A 219 6.95 -3.95 -7.84
C ASP A 219 6.67 -4.35 -9.28
N ARG A 220 5.56 -3.85 -9.86
CA ARG A 220 5.07 -4.34 -11.15
C ARG A 220 4.39 -3.28 -11.99
N CYS A 221 4.79 -3.19 -13.26
CA CYS A 221 4.07 -2.44 -14.29
C CYS A 221 3.14 -3.38 -15.06
N TYR A 222 1.83 -3.07 -15.09
CA TYR A 222 0.85 -3.88 -15.79
C TYR A 222 0.62 -3.37 -17.21
N HIS A 223 0.11 -4.23 -18.10
CA HIS A 223 -0.40 -3.76 -19.39
C HIS A 223 -1.59 -2.84 -19.20
N PRO A 224 -1.73 -1.79 -20.02
CA PRO A 224 -2.89 -0.91 -19.96
C PRO A 224 -4.19 -1.68 -20.18
N ILE A 225 -5.16 -1.49 -19.30
CA ILE A 225 -6.51 -2.06 -19.41
C ILE A 225 -7.51 -0.91 -19.60
N ASN A 226 -8.28 -0.95 -20.68
CA ASN A 226 -9.26 0.09 -21.01
C ASN A 226 -8.68 1.52 -21.02
N GLY A 227 -7.44 1.69 -21.44
CA GLY A 227 -6.74 2.98 -21.50
C GLY A 227 -6.21 3.48 -20.15
N VAL A 228 -6.29 2.67 -19.09
CA VAL A 228 -5.70 2.96 -17.78
C VAL A 228 -4.39 2.20 -17.64
N GLN A 229 -3.31 2.93 -17.45
CA GLN A 229 -2.01 2.36 -17.08
C GLN A 229 -1.99 2.12 -15.57
N THR A 230 -1.63 0.90 -15.15
CA THR A 230 -1.55 0.53 -13.73
C THR A 230 -0.12 0.20 -13.33
N ARG A 231 0.27 0.66 -12.14
CA ARG A 231 1.57 0.40 -11.53
C ARG A 231 1.39 -0.04 -10.08
N ALA A 232 1.81 -1.24 -9.74
CA ALA A 232 2.03 -1.65 -8.35
C ALA A 232 3.36 -1.06 -7.88
N VAL A 233 3.37 -0.46 -6.70
CA VAL A 233 4.58 0.05 -6.06
C VAL A 233 4.93 -0.89 -4.92
N GLY A 234 6.08 -1.54 -5.05
CA GLY A 234 6.51 -2.58 -4.10
C GLY A 234 6.87 -2.03 -2.72
N TYR A 235 7.16 -2.95 -1.82
CA TYR A 235 7.52 -2.67 -0.44
C TYR A 235 8.66 -1.64 -0.36
N ARG A 236 8.38 -0.48 0.25
CA ARG A 236 9.31 0.65 0.36
C ARG A 236 9.90 1.16 -0.95
N GLY A 237 9.24 0.87 -2.08
CA GLY A 237 9.61 1.40 -3.39
C GLY A 237 9.09 2.82 -3.60
N VAL A 238 9.73 3.57 -4.52
CA VAL A 238 9.29 4.89 -4.95
C VAL A 238 9.31 4.94 -6.47
N VAL A 239 8.20 5.35 -7.08
CA VAL A 239 8.07 5.53 -8.53
C VAL A 239 7.57 6.94 -8.87
N ASN A 240 7.88 7.44 -10.06
CA ASN A 240 7.38 8.72 -10.51
C ASN A 240 6.01 8.61 -11.22
N LEU A 241 5.45 9.75 -11.65
CA LEU A 241 4.16 9.83 -12.32
C LEU A 241 4.11 9.04 -13.67
N LYS A 242 5.26 8.71 -14.26
CA LYS A 242 5.36 7.89 -15.48
C LYS A 242 5.48 6.39 -15.14
N GLY A 243 5.49 6.02 -13.85
CA GLY A 243 5.70 4.65 -13.39
C GLY A 243 7.15 4.18 -13.44
N GLU A 244 8.11 5.08 -13.66
CA GLU A 244 9.54 4.80 -13.63
C GLU A 244 10.02 4.71 -12.18
N VAL A 245 10.94 3.78 -11.92
CA VAL A 245 11.49 3.56 -10.57
C VAL A 245 12.43 4.71 -10.20
N VAL A 246 12.18 5.32 -9.05
CA VAL A 246 13.04 6.35 -8.43
C VAL A 246 13.91 5.71 -7.34
N ILE A 247 13.28 4.90 -6.47
CA ILE A 247 13.97 4.06 -5.50
C ILE A 247 13.42 2.65 -5.63
N SER A 248 14.29 1.68 -5.82
CA SER A 248 13.92 0.27 -5.97
C SER A 248 13.20 -0.24 -4.73
N ALA A 249 12.16 -1.06 -4.96
CA ALA A 249 11.47 -1.74 -3.88
C ALA A 249 12.42 -2.69 -3.12
N GLN A 250 12.22 -2.77 -1.81
CA GLN A 250 12.90 -3.74 -0.97
C GLN A 250 12.12 -5.07 -0.97
N LEU A 251 12.81 -6.16 -0.68
CA LEU A 251 12.15 -7.43 -0.44
C LEU A 251 11.41 -7.37 0.92
N ASP A 252 10.14 -7.78 0.94
CA ASP A 252 9.41 -7.89 2.21
C ASP A 252 10.15 -8.86 3.13
N PRO A 253 10.43 -8.49 4.40
CA PRO A 253 11.12 -9.38 5.34
C PRO A 253 10.42 -10.73 5.54
N ARG A 254 9.10 -10.81 5.37
CA ARG A 254 8.35 -12.07 5.43
C ARG A 254 8.58 -12.93 4.19
N GLU A 255 8.71 -12.31 3.02
CA GLU A 255 9.05 -13.02 1.78
C GLU A 255 10.53 -13.42 1.79
N ALA A 256 11.41 -12.57 2.32
CA ALA A 256 12.82 -12.89 2.51
C ALA A 256 12.99 -14.12 3.42
N ALA A 257 12.33 -14.13 4.58
CA ALA A 257 12.35 -15.28 5.49
C ALA A 257 11.75 -16.54 4.86
N ALA A 258 10.64 -16.40 4.10
CA ALA A 258 10.04 -17.52 3.38
C ALA A 258 10.92 -18.04 2.24
N LEU A 259 11.75 -17.19 1.63
CA LEU A 259 12.74 -17.59 0.62
C LEU A 259 13.95 -18.27 1.29
N GLU A 260 14.35 -17.85 2.47
CA GLU A 260 15.41 -18.51 3.26
C GLU A 260 14.99 -19.89 3.77
N ASP A 261 13.72 -20.02 4.22
CA ASP A 261 13.16 -21.31 4.66
C ASP A 261 12.83 -22.27 3.50
N ALA A 262 12.52 -21.72 2.31
CA ALA A 262 12.13 -22.48 1.14
C ALA A 262 13.32 -22.93 0.27
N PHE A 263 14.49 -23.27 0.88
CA PHE A 263 15.61 -23.91 0.19
C PHE A 263 15.31 -25.38 -0.17
N ASP A 264 14.05 -25.73 -0.44
CA ASP A 264 13.69 -26.99 -1.09
C ASP A 264 13.69 -26.79 -2.61
N TRP A 265 14.75 -27.29 -3.27
CA TRP A 265 14.99 -27.10 -4.70
C TRP A 265 13.88 -27.68 -5.59
N GLU A 266 13.12 -28.68 -5.11
CA GLU A 266 12.02 -29.28 -5.86
C GLU A 266 10.78 -28.35 -5.88
N GLU A 267 10.46 -27.70 -4.78
CA GLU A 267 9.40 -26.70 -4.75
C GLU A 267 9.74 -25.44 -5.57
N ARG A 268 11.02 -25.09 -5.64
CA ARG A 268 11.50 -23.97 -6.43
C ARG A 268 11.34 -24.24 -7.93
N GLU A 269 11.68 -25.43 -8.43
CA GLU A 269 11.47 -25.79 -9.84
C GLU A 269 9.98 -25.76 -10.25
N LEU A 270 9.08 -26.15 -9.38
CA LEU A 270 7.64 -26.10 -9.64
C LEU A 270 7.09 -24.66 -9.66
N ARG A 271 7.62 -23.78 -8.79
CA ARG A 271 7.23 -22.36 -8.75
C ARG A 271 7.89 -21.54 -9.86
N GLU A 272 9.08 -21.91 -10.31
CA GLU A 272 9.81 -21.23 -11.39
C GLU A 272 9.21 -21.47 -12.77
N LYS A 273 8.46 -22.57 -12.98
CA LYS A 273 7.78 -22.81 -14.26
C LYS A 273 6.77 -21.73 -14.65
N ASP A 274 6.21 -21.04 -13.66
CA ASP A 274 5.18 -20.02 -13.86
C ASP A 274 5.67 -18.58 -13.62
N LYS A 275 6.98 -18.38 -13.38
CA LYS A 275 7.56 -17.06 -13.12
C LYS A 275 8.75 -16.77 -14.03
N ILE A 276 8.87 -15.51 -14.43
CA ILE A 276 10.04 -14.98 -15.15
C ILE A 276 10.74 -14.03 -14.19
N ILE A 277 12.06 -14.21 -14.04
CA ILE A 277 12.90 -13.27 -13.31
C ILE A 277 13.36 -12.20 -14.31
N VAL A 278 13.06 -10.95 -14.01
CA VAL A 278 13.50 -9.80 -14.80
C VAL A 278 14.46 -8.99 -13.94
N ARG A 279 15.62 -8.66 -14.49
CA ARG A 279 16.59 -7.79 -13.84
C ARG A 279 16.61 -6.46 -14.58
N ASP A 280 16.50 -5.35 -13.85
CA ASP A 280 16.63 -4.01 -14.43
C ASP A 280 18.10 -3.60 -14.61
N GLU A 281 18.32 -2.41 -15.17
CA GLU A 281 19.66 -1.88 -15.46
C GLU A 281 20.49 -1.66 -14.19
N ASP A 282 19.83 -1.47 -13.03
CA ASP A 282 20.47 -1.28 -11.74
C ASP A 282 20.74 -2.60 -10.99
N GLY A 283 20.35 -3.75 -11.59
CA GLY A 283 20.54 -5.08 -11.05
C GLY A 283 19.46 -5.55 -10.09
N ALA A 284 18.39 -4.78 -9.88
CA ALA A 284 17.26 -5.20 -9.05
C ALA A 284 16.48 -6.34 -9.73
N ILE A 285 16.05 -7.33 -8.93
CA ILE A 285 15.39 -8.54 -9.41
C ILE A 285 13.87 -8.38 -9.29
N HIS A 286 13.17 -8.51 -10.40
CA HIS A 286 11.71 -8.49 -10.48
C HIS A 286 11.20 -9.88 -10.87
N ILE A 287 10.23 -10.42 -10.11
CA ILE A 287 9.62 -11.72 -10.39
C ILE A 287 8.25 -11.47 -11.04
N VAL A 288 8.11 -11.84 -12.30
CA VAL A 288 6.88 -11.62 -13.09
C VAL A 288 6.24 -12.97 -13.41
N PRO A 289 4.90 -13.14 -13.29
CA PRO A 289 4.24 -14.37 -13.73
C PRO A 289 4.46 -14.61 -15.22
N LYS A 290 4.73 -15.87 -15.59
CA LYS A 290 4.75 -16.31 -16.97
C LYS A 290 3.29 -16.41 -17.46
N THR A 291 2.84 -15.43 -18.21
CA THR A 291 1.57 -15.54 -18.92
C THR A 291 1.79 -16.35 -20.19
N ASP A 292 1.04 -17.40 -20.40
CA ASP A 292 1.04 -18.38 -21.49
C ASP A 292 1.80 -17.97 -22.76
N GLY A 293 3.12 -18.19 -22.80
CA GLY A 293 3.96 -18.07 -23.98
C GLY A 293 4.19 -16.67 -24.55
N VAL A 294 3.60 -15.63 -24.00
CA VAL A 294 3.78 -14.25 -24.44
C VAL A 294 4.62 -13.50 -23.41
N VAL A 295 5.89 -13.34 -23.70
CA VAL A 295 6.72 -12.32 -23.03
C VAL A 295 6.04 -10.97 -23.29
N PRO A 296 5.68 -10.18 -22.28
CA PRO A 296 5.08 -8.87 -22.49
C PRO A 296 5.97 -8.05 -23.43
N ALA A 297 5.44 -7.62 -24.57
CA ALA A 297 6.19 -6.89 -25.60
C ALA A 297 6.69 -5.50 -25.13
N ILE A 298 6.33 -5.10 -23.92
CA ILE A 298 6.71 -3.82 -23.32
C ILE A 298 7.14 -4.08 -21.87
N LEU A 299 8.33 -4.64 -21.72
CA LEU A 299 9.11 -4.35 -20.52
C LEU A 299 9.47 -2.86 -20.58
N PRO A 300 9.48 -2.13 -19.45
CA PRO A 300 10.13 -0.83 -19.40
C PRO A 300 11.48 -0.96 -20.09
N LYS A 301 11.90 0.05 -20.87
CA LYS A 301 13.16 0.00 -21.65
C LYS A 301 14.41 -0.34 -20.83
N CYS A 302 14.26 -0.40 -19.51
CA CYS A 302 15.26 -0.68 -18.50
C CYS A 302 15.33 -2.14 -18.01
N CYS A 303 14.48 -3.07 -18.49
CA CYS A 303 14.48 -4.45 -17.98
C CYS A 303 14.95 -5.46 -19.02
N THR A 304 15.92 -6.30 -18.65
CA THR A 304 16.37 -7.45 -19.47
C THR A 304 15.80 -8.75 -18.90
N LEU A 305 15.28 -9.61 -19.77
CA LEU A 305 14.84 -10.96 -19.40
C LEU A 305 16.07 -11.84 -19.14
N VAL A 306 16.18 -12.40 -17.95
CA VAL A 306 17.19 -13.41 -17.62
C VAL A 306 16.53 -14.79 -17.67
N PRO A 307 16.93 -15.70 -18.58
CA PRO A 307 16.39 -17.06 -18.61
C PRO A 307 16.77 -17.82 -17.34
N VAL A 308 15.76 -18.31 -16.61
CA VAL A 308 15.90 -19.08 -15.35
C VAL A 308 16.87 -20.27 -15.52
N SER A 309 16.97 -20.85 -16.73
CA SER A 309 17.84 -21.99 -17.03
C SER A 309 19.35 -21.70 -16.97
N GLN A 310 19.79 -20.43 -17.03
CA GLN A 310 21.23 -20.10 -17.01
C GLN A 310 21.76 -19.93 -15.59
N GLU A 311 20.99 -19.39 -14.65
CA GLU A 311 21.45 -19.25 -13.25
C GLU A 311 21.51 -20.60 -12.51
N ALA A 312 20.55 -21.51 -12.80
CA ALA A 312 20.60 -22.87 -12.25
C ALA A 312 21.83 -23.66 -12.72
N GLY A 313 22.34 -23.35 -13.94
CA GLY A 313 23.56 -23.97 -14.50
C GLY A 313 24.84 -23.48 -13.84
N GLU A 314 24.93 -22.19 -13.55
CA GLU A 314 26.13 -21.61 -12.92
C GLU A 314 26.23 -21.97 -11.42
N SER A 315 25.11 -21.96 -10.70
CA SER A 315 25.07 -22.40 -9.30
C SER A 315 25.44 -23.87 -9.15
N LYS A 316 25.01 -24.75 -10.06
CA LYS A 316 25.42 -26.17 -10.08
C LYS A 316 26.91 -26.34 -10.38
N LYS A 317 27.50 -25.51 -11.26
CA LYS A 317 28.95 -25.56 -11.55
C LYS A 317 29.80 -25.12 -10.36
N VAL A 318 29.41 -24.07 -9.67
CA VAL A 318 30.11 -23.58 -8.47
C VAL A 318 30.03 -24.62 -7.34
N ALA A 319 28.86 -25.24 -7.12
CA ALA A 319 28.71 -26.30 -6.11
C ALA A 319 29.50 -27.57 -6.45
N GLN A 320 29.64 -27.92 -7.73
CA GLN A 320 30.46 -29.06 -8.17
C GLN A 320 31.97 -28.77 -8.13
N GLU A 321 32.39 -27.53 -8.38
CA GLU A 321 33.82 -27.17 -8.25
C GLU A 321 34.29 -27.07 -6.79
N THR A 322 33.44 -26.59 -5.88
CA THR A 322 33.78 -26.60 -4.45
C THR A 322 33.81 -28.00 -3.85
N ALA A 323 32.99 -28.92 -4.36
CA ALA A 323 33.01 -30.31 -3.92
C ALA A 323 34.25 -31.11 -4.39
N LYS A 324 34.91 -30.68 -5.50
CA LYS A 324 36.10 -31.34 -6.05
C LYS A 324 37.44 -30.86 -5.46
N LYS A 325 37.47 -29.83 -4.63
CA LYS A 325 38.71 -29.24 -4.09
C LYS A 325 39.02 -29.60 -2.62
N SER A 326 38.36 -30.60 -2.04
CA SER A 326 38.72 -31.10 -0.71
C SER A 326 39.54 -32.40 -0.84
N PRO A 327 40.84 -32.36 -0.62
CA PRO A 327 41.63 -33.57 -0.53
C PRO A 327 41.58 -34.10 0.91
N ASN A 328 41.16 -35.33 1.03
CA ASN A 328 41.18 -36.19 2.22
C ASN A 328 40.05 -36.11 3.24
N GLY A 329 39.32 -37.19 3.22
CA GLY A 329 38.97 -37.88 4.46
C GLY A 329 37.57 -37.65 4.98
N GLN A 330 36.75 -38.62 4.71
CA GLN A 330 35.68 -39.12 5.55
C GLN A 330 34.77 -38.08 6.24
N TYR A 331 33.69 -37.71 5.56
CA TYR A 331 32.57 -37.09 6.23
C TYR A 331 31.76 -38.17 6.97
N ARG A 332 31.91 -38.22 8.31
CA ARG A 332 30.94 -38.85 9.18
C ARG A 332 29.87 -37.81 9.49
N PRO A 333 28.56 -38.07 9.26
CA PRO A 333 27.51 -37.14 9.71
C PRO A 333 27.53 -37.13 11.24
N ALA A 334 27.63 -35.95 11.80
CA ALA A 334 27.46 -35.74 13.24
C ALA A 334 26.03 -36.10 13.63
N LYS A 335 25.86 -37.10 14.47
CA LYS A 335 24.59 -37.39 15.14
C LYS A 335 24.31 -36.25 16.10
N THR A 336 23.34 -35.44 15.82
CA THR A 336 22.73 -34.53 16.78
C THR A 336 21.95 -35.37 17.79
N GLU A 337 22.52 -35.58 18.96
CA GLU A 337 21.80 -36.10 20.12
C GLU A 337 20.88 -35.03 20.65
N THR A 338 19.57 -35.17 20.38
CA THR A 338 18.53 -34.49 21.10
C THR A 338 18.46 -35.01 22.52
N LYS A 339 19.04 -34.28 23.49
CA LYS A 339 18.78 -34.49 24.90
C LYS A 339 17.34 -34.15 25.21
N ALA A 340 16.54 -35.19 25.42
CA ALA A 340 15.25 -35.07 26.06
C ALA A 340 15.47 -34.65 27.52
N VAL A 341 14.99 -33.45 27.87
CA VAL A 341 14.94 -33.00 29.27
C VAL A 341 13.68 -33.61 29.89
N HIS A 342 13.85 -34.57 30.76
CA HIS A 342 12.81 -35.11 31.64
C HIS A 342 12.31 -33.98 32.55
N ALA A 343 11.06 -33.63 32.45
CA ALA A 343 10.37 -32.87 33.47
C ALA A 343 10.02 -33.79 34.64
N THR A 344 10.67 -33.55 35.74
CA THR A 344 10.35 -34.17 37.04
C THR A 344 9.06 -33.54 37.59
N SER A 345 8.15 -34.41 37.97
CA SER A 345 6.94 -34.15 38.73
C SER A 345 7.23 -33.40 40.03
N ALA A 346 6.56 -32.28 40.25
CA ALA A 346 6.50 -31.61 41.56
C ALA A 346 5.13 -31.84 42.22
N GLU A 347 5.23 -32.18 43.47
CA GLU A 347 4.20 -32.62 44.39
C GLU A 347 3.08 -31.58 44.63
N LYS A 348 1.89 -32.11 44.95
CA LYS A 348 0.76 -31.38 45.52
C LYS A 348 1.04 -31.04 47.00
N PRO A 349 0.74 -29.84 47.45
CA PRO A 349 0.46 -29.59 48.87
C PRO A 349 -1.02 -29.75 49.19
N THR A 350 -1.26 -30.44 50.28
CA THR A 350 -2.51 -30.70 50.96
C THR A 350 -3.19 -29.44 51.49
N GLN A 351 -4.50 -29.54 51.54
CA GLN A 351 -5.43 -28.63 52.22
C GLN A 351 -5.18 -28.51 53.72
N ASN A 352 -5.29 -27.30 54.25
CA ASN A 352 -6.13 -26.99 55.44
C ASN A 352 -6.14 -25.49 55.71
N GLY A 353 -7.33 -24.95 56.08
CA GLY A 353 -7.45 -23.65 56.73
C GLY A 353 -8.66 -22.82 56.31
N ASN A 354 -9.75 -23.05 57.02
CA ASN A 354 -10.91 -22.13 57.09
C ASN A 354 -10.53 -20.66 57.24
N ASN A 355 -11.11 -19.80 56.45
CA ASN A 355 -11.57 -18.52 56.96
C ASN A 355 -12.76 -17.94 56.17
N GLN A 356 -13.84 -17.71 56.89
CA GLN A 356 -15.06 -17.03 56.46
C GLN A 356 -14.73 -15.53 56.29
N GLY A 357 -15.05 -14.97 55.13
CA GLY A 357 -14.99 -13.53 54.86
C GLY A 357 -16.16 -13.13 53.97
N GLU A 358 -16.99 -12.28 54.53
CA GLU A 358 -18.29 -11.80 54.04
C GLU A 358 -18.26 -11.22 52.63
N ARG A 359 -19.30 -11.52 51.84
CA ARG A 359 -19.60 -10.88 50.56
C ARG A 359 -20.32 -9.57 50.76
N PRO A 360 -19.96 -8.47 50.11
CA PRO A 360 -20.79 -7.25 50.14
C PRO A 360 -22.01 -7.42 49.22
N HIS A 361 -23.16 -7.04 49.77
CA HIS A 361 -24.47 -7.01 49.15
C HIS A 361 -24.52 -6.05 47.94
N ALA A 362 -25.11 -6.49 46.83
CA ALA A 362 -25.47 -5.68 45.69
C ALA A 362 -26.68 -4.77 46.02
N PRO A 363 -26.75 -3.52 45.55
CA PRO A 363 -27.86 -2.63 45.74
C PRO A 363 -29.10 -3.07 44.93
N PRO A 364 -30.33 -2.77 45.42
CA PRO A 364 -31.56 -3.19 44.76
C PRO A 364 -31.90 -2.33 43.54
N PRO A 365 -32.68 -2.88 42.56
CA PRO A 365 -33.01 -2.18 41.32
C PRO A 365 -34.03 -1.04 41.57
N PRO A 366 -34.00 0.03 40.72
CA PRO A 366 -34.89 1.18 40.88
C PRO A 366 -36.34 0.82 40.52
N LYS A 367 -37.27 1.33 41.35
CA LYS A 367 -38.73 1.16 41.22
C LYS A 367 -39.27 1.88 39.99
N LYS A 368 -40.02 1.14 39.14
CA LYS A 368 -40.76 1.68 37.97
C LYS A 368 -41.85 2.66 38.43
N LYS A 369 -41.78 3.90 37.97
CA LYS A 369 -42.86 4.89 38.11
C LYS A 369 -43.98 4.59 37.10
N LYS A 370 -45.23 4.49 37.60
CA LYS A 370 -46.44 4.38 36.77
C LYS A 370 -46.71 5.71 36.03
N PRO A 371 -47.26 5.67 34.80
CA PRO A 371 -47.66 6.88 34.11
C PRO A 371 -48.89 7.51 34.75
N ARG A 372 -48.89 8.85 34.94
CA ARG A 372 -50.06 9.66 35.28
C ARG A 372 -50.81 9.97 33.98
N SER A 373 -52.10 9.62 33.98
CA SER A 373 -53.11 10.07 33.03
C SER A 373 -53.33 11.58 33.16
N ARG A 374 -53.16 12.28 32.03
CA ARG A 374 -54.06 13.32 31.52
C ARG A 374 -53.77 13.60 30.08
#